data_e2e795f815688d33ae8162232fb4c438
#
_entry.id   e2e795f815688d33ae8162232fb4c438
#
_cell.length_a   1.000
_cell.length_b   1.000
_cell.length_c   1.000
_cell.angle_alpha   90.00
_cell.angle_beta   90.00
_cell.angle_gamma   90.00
#
_symmetry.space_group_name_H-M   'P 1'
#
loop_
_entity.id
_entity.type
_entity.pdbx_description
1 polymer ?
#
loop_
_entity_poly.entity_id
_entity_poly.type
_entity_poly.pdbx_seq_one_letter_code
_entity_poly.pdbx_strand_id
1 'polypeptide(L)'
;VESVGRISGDVSLRDITFQNNTGFPINRVEKIGYIRSLLEQAKAELPPEEKTEAPAALSAARHNFRITDDTLGIGGAKEKFRNNMAAINLLHELEIENRLATPEEQEILSRYVGWGGLSMAFDEHNAAWADEFKELYASLSPEECNAAMESTLTAFYTPPVVIKAMYEALDRLGFSQGNILEPSCGTGNFFGLLPESMAGSKLHGIELDPLTGKIAKQLYQKASIAIEGFEQTKLPDDHFDVIIGNVPFGEIRVNDSRYN
;
A
#
# COMPACT_ATOMS: atom_id res chain seq x y z
N VAL A 1 3.04 -11.05 -35.05
CA VAL A 1 3.80 -11.92 -34.14
C VAL A 1 4.80 -12.68 -35.01
N GLU A 2 5.95 -12.10 -35.27
CA GLU A 2 7.06 -12.80 -35.94
C GLU A 2 8.11 -13.10 -34.90
N SER A 3 8.43 -14.38 -34.79
CA SER A 3 9.59 -15.02 -34.15
C SER A 3 9.90 -14.61 -32.70
N VAL A 4 9.45 -15.43 -31.76
CA VAL A 4 10.12 -15.56 -30.47
C VAL A 4 11.46 -16.26 -30.70
N GLY A 5 12.51 -15.48 -30.94
CA GLY A 5 13.87 -15.96 -30.89
C GLY A 5 14.21 -16.30 -29.44
N ARG A 6 15.00 -17.36 -29.23
CA ARG A 6 15.51 -17.79 -27.92
C ARG A 6 16.03 -16.58 -27.15
N ILE A 7 15.39 -16.28 -26.02
CA ILE A 7 15.79 -15.21 -25.10
C ILE A 7 16.94 -15.77 -24.25
N SER A 8 18.16 -15.44 -24.63
CA SER A 8 19.31 -15.51 -23.72
C SER A 8 19.49 -14.11 -23.14
N GLY A 9 19.24 -13.95 -21.82
CA GLY A 9 19.59 -12.82 -20.97
C GLY A 9 19.48 -11.41 -21.55
N ASP A 10 18.78 -10.52 -20.86
CA ASP A 10 18.59 -9.08 -21.09
C ASP A 10 17.69 -8.71 -22.29
N VAL A 11 16.38 -8.79 -22.04
CA VAL A 11 15.38 -8.11 -22.89
C VAL A 11 15.23 -6.69 -22.36
N SER A 12 15.77 -5.72 -23.08
CA SER A 12 15.43 -4.32 -22.85
C SER A 12 13.97 -4.06 -23.27
N LEU A 13 13.08 -3.83 -22.32
CA LEU A 13 11.67 -3.51 -22.55
C LEU A 13 11.46 -2.15 -23.26
N ARG A 14 12.54 -1.42 -23.61
CA ARG A 14 12.45 -0.10 -24.23
C ARG A 14 11.93 -0.11 -25.66
N ASP A 15 12.06 -1.22 -26.36
CA ASP A 15 11.75 -1.31 -27.79
C ASP A 15 10.41 -1.99 -28.13
N ILE A 16 9.62 -2.36 -27.11
CA ILE A 16 8.33 -3.00 -27.33
C ILE A 16 7.22 -1.95 -27.39
N THR A 17 6.68 -1.71 -28.57
CA THR A 17 5.52 -0.85 -28.76
C THR A 17 4.25 -1.70 -28.57
N PHE A 18 3.52 -1.45 -27.49
CA PHE A 18 2.23 -2.06 -27.22
C PHE A 18 1.10 -1.19 -27.79
N GLN A 19 0.21 -1.80 -28.54
CA GLN A 19 -1.01 -1.17 -29.03
C GLN A 19 -2.18 -2.11 -28.77
N ASN A 20 -3.31 -1.57 -28.36
CA ASN A 20 -4.56 -2.32 -28.29
C ASN A 20 -5.12 -2.55 -29.72
N ASN A 21 -6.19 -3.34 -29.85
CA ASN A 21 -6.84 -3.67 -31.13
C ASN A 21 -7.39 -2.44 -31.88
N THR A 22 -7.43 -1.25 -31.26
CA THR A 22 -7.87 0.01 -31.86
C THR A 22 -6.69 0.90 -32.30
N GLY A 23 -5.45 0.42 -32.11
CA GLY A 23 -4.24 1.16 -32.50
C GLY A 23 -3.77 2.22 -31.51
N PHE A 24 -4.44 2.38 -30.34
CA PHE A 24 -4.00 3.30 -29.30
C PHE A 24 -2.93 2.67 -28.41
N PRO A 25 -1.99 3.47 -27.87
CA PRO A 25 -0.99 2.97 -26.93
C PRO A 25 -1.67 2.40 -25.68
N ILE A 26 -1.30 1.19 -25.33
CA ILE A 26 -1.78 0.53 -24.10
C ILE A 26 -1.12 1.20 -22.88
N ASN A 27 -1.87 1.47 -21.83
CA ASN A 27 -1.34 2.03 -20.59
C ASN A 27 -0.43 1.02 -19.86
N ARG A 28 0.31 1.49 -18.85
CA ARG A 28 1.30 0.66 -18.12
C ARG A 28 0.66 -0.57 -17.47
N VAL A 29 -0.54 -0.43 -16.91
CA VAL A 29 -1.27 -1.53 -16.23
C VAL A 29 -1.71 -2.59 -17.24
N GLU A 30 -2.25 -2.16 -18.41
CA GLU A 30 -2.61 -3.08 -19.50
C GLU A 30 -1.37 -3.77 -20.07
N LYS A 31 -0.23 -3.05 -20.19
CA LYS A 31 1.05 -3.65 -20.60
C LYS A 31 1.50 -4.74 -19.63
N ILE A 32 1.41 -4.51 -18.34
CA ILE A 32 1.75 -5.48 -17.30
C ILE A 32 0.81 -6.69 -17.36
N GLY A 33 -0.49 -6.46 -17.49
CA GLY A 33 -1.49 -7.52 -17.67
C GLY A 33 -1.23 -8.38 -18.89
N TYR A 34 -0.89 -7.75 -20.01
CA TYR A 34 -0.55 -8.43 -21.26
C TYR A 34 0.74 -9.25 -21.12
N ILE A 35 1.80 -8.68 -20.54
CA ILE A 35 3.05 -9.41 -20.28
C ILE A 35 2.81 -10.60 -19.34
N ARG A 36 1.99 -10.43 -18.30
CA ARG A 36 1.62 -11.53 -17.39
C ARG A 36 0.92 -12.65 -18.14
N SER A 37 -0.03 -12.34 -19.03
CA SER A 37 -0.73 -13.36 -19.84
C SER A 37 0.22 -14.08 -20.79
N LEU A 38 1.19 -13.39 -21.38
CA LEU A 38 2.22 -14.01 -22.23
C LEU A 38 3.15 -14.91 -21.42
N LEU A 39 3.53 -14.53 -20.21
CA LEU A 39 4.35 -15.34 -19.31
C LEU A 39 3.60 -16.60 -18.85
N GLU A 40 2.32 -16.52 -18.56
CA GLU A 40 1.49 -17.68 -18.21
C GLU A 40 1.35 -18.63 -19.40
N GLN A 41 1.16 -18.11 -20.62
CA GLN A 41 1.14 -18.92 -21.83
C GLN A 41 2.49 -19.59 -22.09
N ALA A 42 3.58 -18.85 -21.95
CA ALA A 42 4.93 -19.38 -22.11
C ALA A 42 5.27 -20.46 -21.06
N LYS A 43 4.81 -20.31 -19.80
CA LYS A 43 4.93 -21.33 -18.77
C LYS A 43 4.15 -22.61 -19.08
N ALA A 44 2.96 -22.47 -19.70
CA ALA A 44 2.13 -23.62 -20.08
C ALA A 44 2.73 -24.43 -21.24
N GLU A 45 3.58 -23.81 -22.07
CA GLU A 45 4.26 -24.44 -23.20
C GLU A 45 5.61 -25.07 -22.85
N LEU A 46 6.14 -24.82 -21.63
CA LEU A 46 7.36 -25.45 -21.17
C LEU A 46 7.09 -26.91 -20.74
N PRO A 47 7.96 -27.86 -21.09
CA PRO A 47 7.86 -29.22 -20.59
C PRO A 47 7.94 -29.19 -19.05
N PRO A 48 7.27 -30.14 -18.36
CA PRO A 48 7.29 -30.16 -16.90
C PRO A 48 8.75 -30.19 -16.41
N GLU A 49 9.15 -29.14 -15.71
CA GLU A 49 10.47 -29.07 -15.09
C GLU A 49 10.62 -30.26 -14.12
N GLU A 50 11.68 -31.03 -14.30
CA GLU A 50 12.17 -31.90 -13.24
C GLU A 50 12.30 -31.05 -11.98
N LYS A 51 11.68 -31.51 -10.89
CA LYS A 51 11.76 -30.86 -9.59
C LYS A 51 13.22 -30.83 -9.10
N THR A 52 14.01 -29.92 -9.64
CA THR A 52 15.14 -29.38 -8.90
C THR A 52 14.52 -28.56 -7.77
N GLU A 53 14.76 -28.99 -6.53
CA GLU A 53 14.41 -28.20 -5.36
C GLU A 53 14.84 -26.77 -5.64
N ALA A 54 13.85 -25.88 -5.72
CA ALA A 54 14.12 -24.46 -5.84
C ALA A 54 15.07 -24.09 -4.70
N PRO A 55 16.17 -23.36 -4.96
CA PRO A 55 17.00 -22.87 -3.87
C PRO A 55 16.06 -22.19 -2.89
N ALA A 56 16.09 -22.65 -1.62
CA ALA A 56 15.25 -22.11 -0.56
C ALA A 56 15.32 -20.61 -0.68
N ALA A 57 14.22 -20.00 -1.13
CA ALA A 57 14.11 -18.55 -1.12
C ALA A 57 14.46 -18.17 0.31
N LEU A 58 15.61 -17.51 0.49
CA LEU A 58 16.01 -16.96 1.76
C LEU A 58 14.78 -16.21 2.26
N SER A 59 14.08 -16.77 3.24
CA SER A 59 12.95 -16.14 3.89
C SER A 59 13.50 -14.84 4.45
N ALA A 60 13.38 -13.77 3.67
CA ALA A 60 13.83 -12.46 4.11
C ALA A 60 13.17 -12.21 5.45
N ALA A 61 13.99 -11.95 6.46
CA ALA A 61 13.47 -11.77 7.81
C ALA A 61 12.43 -10.63 7.77
N ARG A 62 11.20 -10.91 8.26
CA ARG A 62 10.15 -9.90 8.30
C ARG A 62 10.54 -8.74 9.19
N HIS A 63 10.29 -7.54 8.73
CA HIS A 63 10.59 -6.30 9.44
C HIS A 63 9.31 -5.49 9.65
N ASN A 64 9.24 -4.78 10.79
CA ASN A 64 8.31 -3.69 10.97
C ASN A 64 9.09 -2.38 10.86
N PHE A 65 8.62 -1.49 10.03
CA PHE A 65 9.19 -0.15 9.89
C PHE A 65 9.06 0.63 11.20
N ARG A 66 10.07 1.43 11.52
CA ARG A 66 10.05 2.35 12.68
C ARG A 66 10.10 3.78 12.18
N ILE A 67 9.11 4.57 12.54
CA ILE A 67 9.10 6.00 12.23
C ILE A 67 10.04 6.70 13.22
N THR A 68 11.14 7.23 12.70
CA THR A 68 12.14 8.00 13.46
C THR A 68 12.13 9.48 13.09
N ASP A 69 11.45 9.83 12.00
CA ASP A 69 11.34 11.20 11.50
C ASP A 69 9.98 11.79 11.86
N ASP A 70 9.98 12.76 12.75
CA ASP A 70 8.76 13.48 13.18
C ASP A 70 8.22 14.43 12.10
N THR A 71 8.95 14.63 11.00
CA THR A 71 8.55 15.42 9.84
C THR A 71 7.94 14.57 8.72
N LEU A 72 7.78 13.27 8.94
CA LEU A 72 7.17 12.36 7.97
C LEU A 72 5.79 12.89 7.53
N GLY A 73 5.60 13.01 6.21
CA GLY A 73 4.37 13.53 5.63
C GLY A 73 4.24 15.06 5.61
N ILE A 74 5.21 15.80 6.14
CA ILE A 74 5.29 17.25 5.98
C ILE A 74 5.87 17.55 4.60
N GLY A 75 5.25 18.48 3.87
CA GLY A 75 5.73 18.89 2.55
C GLY A 75 4.65 19.58 1.72
N GLY A 76 5.05 20.18 0.61
CA GLY A 76 4.13 20.78 -0.34
C GLY A 76 3.33 19.74 -1.12
N ALA A 77 2.19 20.16 -1.69
CA ALA A 77 1.28 19.24 -2.41
C ALA A 77 1.98 18.45 -3.54
N LYS A 78 2.84 19.10 -4.32
CA LYS A 78 3.60 18.43 -5.39
C LYS A 78 4.63 17.41 -4.86
N GLU A 79 5.20 17.67 -3.70
CA GLU A 79 6.13 16.75 -3.04
C GLU A 79 5.40 15.53 -2.52
N LYS A 80 4.26 15.73 -1.85
CA LYS A 80 3.38 14.65 -1.39
C LYS A 80 2.92 13.77 -2.56
N PHE A 81 2.54 14.38 -3.68
CA PHE A 81 2.19 13.66 -4.89
C PHE A 81 3.35 12.77 -5.37
N ARG A 82 4.55 13.34 -5.53
CA ARG A 82 5.73 12.55 -5.96
C ARG A 82 6.05 11.40 -5.01
N ASN A 83 5.95 11.63 -3.71
CA ASN A 83 6.17 10.60 -2.70
C ASN A 83 5.12 9.48 -2.80
N ASN A 84 3.84 9.84 -2.99
CA ASN A 84 2.78 8.87 -3.21
C ASN A 84 3.05 8.04 -4.47
N MET A 85 3.39 8.68 -5.59
CA MET A 85 3.65 7.96 -6.84
C MET A 85 4.87 7.04 -6.74
N ALA A 86 5.93 7.47 -6.05
CA ALA A 86 7.10 6.64 -5.81
C ALA A 86 6.75 5.39 -4.99
N ALA A 87 5.97 5.55 -3.92
CA ALA A 87 5.51 4.43 -3.10
C ALA A 87 4.60 3.46 -3.86
N ILE A 88 3.67 3.99 -4.67
CA ILE A 88 2.74 3.18 -5.48
C ILE A 88 3.51 2.38 -6.54
N ASN A 89 4.42 3.03 -7.26
CA ASN A 89 5.22 2.35 -8.27
C ASN A 89 6.05 1.21 -7.65
N LEU A 90 6.67 1.46 -6.50
CA LEU A 90 7.41 0.44 -5.77
C LEU A 90 6.49 -0.68 -5.29
N LEU A 91 5.30 -0.36 -4.76
CA LEU A 91 4.34 -1.38 -4.35
C LEU A 91 3.97 -2.31 -5.52
N HIS A 92 3.71 -1.75 -6.71
CA HIS A 92 3.41 -2.54 -7.90
C HIS A 92 4.59 -3.43 -8.31
N GLU A 93 5.83 -2.95 -8.18
CA GLU A 93 7.03 -3.75 -8.42
C GLU A 93 7.12 -4.93 -7.44
N LEU A 94 6.92 -4.68 -6.15
CA LEU A 94 6.92 -5.71 -5.11
C LEU A 94 5.82 -6.76 -5.32
N GLU A 95 4.64 -6.34 -5.78
CA GLU A 95 3.54 -7.26 -6.11
C GLU A 95 3.86 -8.14 -7.33
N ILE A 96 4.48 -7.57 -8.36
CA ILE A 96 4.91 -8.34 -9.55
C ILE A 96 5.96 -9.37 -9.17
N GLU A 97 6.94 -8.98 -8.36
CA GLU A 97 8.02 -9.85 -7.88
C GLU A 97 7.56 -10.81 -6.78
N ASN A 98 6.36 -10.64 -6.25
CA ASN A 98 5.78 -11.43 -5.16
C ASN A 98 6.73 -11.55 -3.95
N ARG A 99 7.27 -10.44 -3.50
CA ARG A 99 8.19 -10.35 -2.36
C ARG A 99 7.83 -9.25 -1.37
N LEU A 100 8.45 -9.33 -0.21
CA LEU A 100 8.38 -8.28 0.79
C LEU A 100 9.40 -7.17 0.50
N ALA A 101 9.07 -5.95 0.94
CA ALA A 101 9.96 -4.81 0.88
C ALA A 101 11.18 -5.01 1.79
N THR A 102 12.34 -4.57 1.32
CA THR A 102 13.54 -4.42 2.15
C THR A 102 13.41 -3.21 3.10
N PRO A 103 14.27 -3.07 4.12
CA PRO A 103 14.25 -1.88 4.97
C PRO A 103 14.41 -0.57 4.20
N GLU A 104 15.24 -0.54 3.15
CA GLU A 104 15.46 0.63 2.31
C GLU A 104 14.21 0.97 1.48
N GLU A 105 13.52 -0.04 0.98
CA GLU A 105 12.24 0.12 0.27
C GLU A 105 11.11 0.55 1.19
N GLN A 106 11.12 0.11 2.45
CA GLN A 106 10.18 0.58 3.47
C GLN A 106 10.33 2.09 3.72
N GLU A 107 11.52 2.67 3.62
CA GLU A 107 11.73 4.11 3.70
C GLU A 107 11.00 4.87 2.57
N ILE A 108 10.96 4.29 1.35
CA ILE A 108 10.22 4.87 0.22
C ILE A 108 8.72 4.75 0.47
N LEU A 109 8.26 3.55 0.86
CA LEU A 109 6.84 3.29 1.13
C LEU A 109 6.30 4.14 2.28
N SER A 110 7.11 4.41 3.30
CA SER A 110 6.73 5.21 4.47
C SER A 110 6.38 6.67 4.12
N ARG A 111 6.85 7.16 2.98
CA ARG A 111 6.56 8.52 2.51
C ARG A 111 5.20 8.66 1.84
N TYR A 112 4.47 7.57 1.67
CA TYR A 112 3.08 7.63 1.22
C TYR A 112 2.20 8.28 2.28
N VAL A 113 1.52 9.33 1.91
CA VAL A 113 0.68 10.14 2.82
C VAL A 113 -0.80 10.15 2.43
N GLY A 114 -1.20 9.27 1.51
CA GLY A 114 -2.56 9.27 0.99
C GLY A 114 -2.89 10.52 0.17
N TRP A 115 -4.16 10.68 -0.13
CA TRP A 115 -4.62 11.71 -1.06
C TRP A 115 -5.32 12.88 -0.37
N GLY A 116 -5.35 12.91 0.96
CA GLY A 116 -5.94 14.00 1.73
C GLY A 116 -5.36 15.36 1.34
N GLY A 117 -6.23 16.26 0.91
CA GLY A 117 -5.84 17.60 0.43
C GLY A 117 -5.13 17.63 -0.93
N LEU A 118 -5.15 16.54 -1.72
CA LEU A 118 -4.55 16.48 -3.07
C LEU A 118 -5.61 16.37 -4.19
N SER A 119 -6.83 16.85 -3.96
CA SER A 119 -7.91 16.78 -4.95
C SER A 119 -7.56 17.42 -6.31
N MET A 120 -6.64 18.38 -6.33
CA MET A 120 -6.16 19.03 -7.56
C MET A 120 -5.42 18.07 -8.50
N ALA A 121 -4.89 16.95 -8.02
CA ALA A 121 -4.24 15.94 -8.86
C ALA A 121 -5.24 15.16 -9.72
N PHE A 122 -6.53 15.19 -9.36
CA PHE A 122 -7.62 14.48 -10.03
C PHE A 122 -8.45 15.40 -10.96
N ASP A 123 -8.11 16.68 -11.04
CA ASP A 123 -8.81 17.67 -11.88
C ASP A 123 -8.15 17.79 -13.24
N GLU A 124 -8.77 17.24 -14.29
CA GLU A 124 -8.28 17.30 -15.68
C GLU A 124 -8.18 18.71 -16.24
N HIS A 125 -8.93 19.67 -15.65
CA HIS A 125 -8.93 21.06 -16.11
C HIS A 125 -7.89 21.92 -15.38
N ASN A 126 -7.20 21.38 -14.40
CA ASN A 126 -6.18 22.09 -13.66
C ASN A 126 -4.84 22.08 -14.39
N ALA A 127 -4.59 23.13 -15.20
CA ALA A 127 -3.37 23.24 -15.99
C ALA A 127 -2.08 23.17 -15.16
N ALA A 128 -2.11 23.59 -13.87
CA ALA A 128 -0.95 23.52 -13.00
C ALA A 128 -0.61 22.08 -12.54
N TRP A 129 -1.53 21.14 -12.75
CA TRP A 129 -1.44 19.72 -12.35
C TRP A 129 -1.59 18.76 -13.54
N ALA A 130 -1.51 19.26 -14.77
CA ALA A 130 -1.77 18.47 -15.97
C ALA A 130 -0.80 17.28 -16.14
N ASP A 131 0.45 17.42 -15.72
CA ASP A 131 1.45 16.36 -15.83
C ASP A 131 1.22 15.30 -14.73
N GLU A 132 0.93 15.74 -13.50
CA GLU A 132 0.59 14.83 -12.39
C GLU A 132 -0.72 14.08 -12.65
N PHE A 133 -1.72 14.75 -13.23
CA PHE A 133 -2.96 14.09 -13.65
C PHE A 133 -2.66 12.95 -14.64
N LYS A 134 -1.85 13.21 -15.68
CA LYS A 134 -1.47 12.18 -16.66
C LYS A 134 -0.69 11.03 -16.03
N GLU A 135 0.27 11.35 -15.14
CA GLU A 135 1.06 10.35 -14.42
C GLU A 135 0.18 9.47 -13.56
N LEU A 136 -0.75 10.05 -12.79
CA LEU A 136 -1.68 9.36 -11.94
C LEU A 136 -2.52 8.34 -12.73
N TYR A 137 -3.21 8.80 -13.77
CA TYR A 137 -4.09 7.96 -14.58
C TYR A 137 -3.35 6.97 -15.50
N ALA A 138 -2.04 7.15 -15.70
CA ALA A 138 -1.20 6.17 -16.38
C ALA A 138 -0.67 5.08 -15.45
N SER A 139 -0.61 5.34 -14.15
CA SER A 139 0.01 4.44 -13.16
C SER A 139 -1.00 3.63 -12.36
N LEU A 140 -2.19 4.15 -12.11
CA LEU A 140 -3.25 3.50 -11.34
C LEU A 140 -4.29 2.85 -12.26
N SER A 141 -4.89 1.76 -11.78
CA SER A 141 -6.10 1.20 -12.39
C SER A 141 -7.30 2.16 -12.18
N PRO A 142 -8.38 2.02 -12.95
CA PRO A 142 -9.59 2.81 -12.74
C PRO A 142 -10.16 2.67 -11.31
N GLU A 143 -10.10 1.48 -10.73
CA GLU A 143 -10.56 1.19 -9.37
C GLU A 143 -9.68 1.91 -8.33
N GLU A 144 -8.34 1.87 -8.50
CA GLU A 144 -7.40 2.58 -7.62
C GLU A 144 -7.56 4.10 -7.75
N CYS A 145 -7.76 4.63 -8.98
CA CYS A 145 -8.03 6.05 -9.18
C CYS A 145 -9.31 6.49 -8.46
N ASN A 146 -10.38 5.72 -8.54
CA ASN A 146 -11.65 6.04 -7.88
C ASN A 146 -11.49 6.03 -6.35
N ALA A 147 -10.87 4.99 -5.80
CA ALA A 147 -10.61 4.89 -4.35
C ALA A 147 -9.72 6.06 -3.87
N ALA A 148 -8.66 6.38 -4.62
CA ALA A 148 -7.77 7.49 -4.34
C ALA A 148 -8.52 8.84 -4.35
N MET A 149 -9.37 9.06 -5.34
CA MET A 149 -10.19 10.29 -5.45
C MET A 149 -11.18 10.41 -4.29
N GLU A 150 -11.87 9.34 -3.93
CA GLU A 150 -12.80 9.30 -2.79
C GLU A 150 -12.08 9.62 -1.47
N SER A 151 -10.84 9.14 -1.31
CA SER A 151 -10.05 9.34 -0.11
C SER A 151 -9.52 10.77 0.08
N THR A 152 -9.61 11.65 -0.94
CA THR A 152 -9.10 13.04 -0.86
C THR A 152 -9.72 13.87 0.26
N LEU A 153 -10.93 13.51 0.72
CA LEU A 153 -11.65 14.20 1.79
C LEU A 153 -11.43 13.57 3.17
N THR A 154 -10.96 12.33 3.25
CA THR A 154 -10.96 11.54 4.49
C THR A 154 -9.57 11.03 4.90
N ALA A 155 -8.62 10.91 3.97
CA ALA A 155 -7.30 10.36 4.25
C ALA A 155 -6.37 11.40 4.89
N PHE A 156 -6.58 11.68 6.18
CA PHE A 156 -5.71 12.54 6.99
C PHE A 156 -5.04 11.71 8.08
N TYR A 157 -3.70 11.68 8.06
CA TYR A 157 -2.94 10.92 9.03
C TYR A 157 -2.70 11.70 10.33
N THR A 158 -2.76 10.96 11.43
CA THR A 158 -2.54 11.53 12.77
C THR A 158 -1.07 11.97 12.93
N PRO A 159 -0.82 13.21 13.36
CA PRO A 159 0.53 13.69 13.59
C PRO A 159 1.29 12.85 14.62
N PRO A 160 2.61 12.61 14.43
CA PRO A 160 3.43 11.81 15.34
C PRO A 160 3.36 12.25 16.81
N VAL A 161 3.28 13.56 17.08
CA VAL A 161 3.20 14.11 18.43
C VAL A 161 1.93 13.65 19.17
N VAL A 162 0.81 13.52 18.45
CA VAL A 162 -0.46 13.04 19.03
C VAL A 162 -0.37 11.56 19.34
N ILE A 163 0.15 10.76 18.41
CA ILE A 163 0.33 9.31 18.59
C ILE A 163 1.24 9.03 19.79
N LYS A 164 2.37 9.73 19.89
CA LYS A 164 3.30 9.60 21.01
C LYS A 164 2.61 9.91 22.33
N ALA A 165 1.81 10.99 22.40
CA ALA A 165 1.08 11.36 23.61
C ALA A 165 0.03 10.29 23.99
N MET A 166 -0.62 9.65 23.02
CA MET A 166 -1.55 8.55 23.28
C MET A 166 -0.83 7.33 23.85
N TYR A 167 0.35 6.99 23.35
CA TYR A 167 1.16 5.90 23.91
C TYR A 167 1.70 6.22 25.31
N GLU A 168 2.10 7.48 25.57
CA GLU A 168 2.45 7.90 26.92
C GLU A 168 1.30 7.77 27.92
N ALA A 169 0.07 8.04 27.47
CA ALA A 169 -1.11 7.82 28.29
C ALA A 169 -1.32 6.33 28.61
N LEU A 170 -1.15 5.42 27.63
CA LEU A 170 -1.23 3.99 27.82
C LEU A 170 -0.16 3.47 28.79
N ASP A 171 1.08 3.96 28.67
CA ASP A 171 2.18 3.62 29.59
C ASP A 171 1.83 4.02 31.04
N ARG A 172 1.32 5.24 31.23
CA ARG A 172 0.85 5.72 32.55
C ARG A 172 -0.31 4.92 33.12
N LEU A 173 -1.15 4.31 32.26
CA LEU A 173 -2.21 3.40 32.66
C LEU A 173 -1.70 1.98 32.96
N GLY A 174 -0.40 1.74 32.79
CA GLY A 174 0.26 0.46 33.11
C GLY A 174 0.25 -0.56 31.94
N PHE A 175 -0.14 -0.15 30.73
CA PHE A 175 -0.05 -1.03 29.57
C PHE A 175 1.40 -1.17 29.11
N SER A 176 1.90 -2.39 28.98
CA SER A 176 3.26 -2.68 28.54
C SER A 176 3.31 -3.55 27.29
N GLN A 177 2.40 -4.50 27.15
CA GLN A 177 2.29 -5.35 25.96
C GLN A 177 0.94 -6.06 25.91
N GLY A 178 0.49 -6.40 24.69
CA GLY A 178 -0.77 -7.10 24.46
C GLY A 178 -1.14 -7.14 22.98
N ASN A 179 -2.39 -7.47 22.70
CA ASN A 179 -2.96 -7.39 21.37
C ASN A 179 -3.51 -5.96 21.14
N ILE A 180 -2.92 -5.23 20.21
CA ILE A 180 -3.32 -3.86 19.86
C ILE A 180 -4.07 -3.89 18.53
N LEU A 181 -5.27 -3.30 18.48
CA LEU A 181 -6.04 -3.11 17.27
C LEU A 181 -6.08 -1.64 16.87
N GLU A 182 -5.81 -1.36 15.61
CA GLU A 182 -6.07 -0.09 14.94
C GLU A 182 -7.14 -0.30 13.85
N PRO A 183 -8.39 0.14 14.08
CA PRO A 183 -9.54 -0.19 13.20
C PRO A 183 -9.60 0.62 11.89
N SER A 184 -8.73 1.59 11.71
CA SER A 184 -8.56 2.39 10.49
C SER A 184 -7.10 2.78 10.39
N CYS A 185 -6.25 1.78 10.10
CA CYS A 185 -4.82 1.94 10.35
C CYS A 185 -4.10 2.83 9.32
N GLY A 186 -4.71 3.13 8.19
CA GLY A 186 -4.02 3.83 7.12
C GLY A 186 -2.73 3.11 6.74
N THR A 187 -1.64 3.85 6.64
CA THR A 187 -0.30 3.27 6.44
C THR A 187 0.30 2.67 7.72
N GLY A 188 -0.38 2.73 8.88
CA GLY A 188 0.08 2.15 10.13
C GLY A 188 1.00 3.07 10.96
N ASN A 189 0.76 4.37 10.96
CA ASN A 189 1.59 5.31 11.72
C ASN A 189 1.63 4.99 13.22
N PHE A 190 0.55 4.48 13.79
CA PHE A 190 0.55 4.01 15.18
C PHE A 190 1.53 2.84 15.38
N PHE A 191 1.59 1.91 14.44
CA PHE A 191 2.54 0.80 14.52
C PHE A 191 4.00 1.27 14.41
N GLY A 192 4.26 2.23 13.52
CA GLY A 192 5.61 2.78 13.31
C GLY A 192 6.13 3.60 14.50
N LEU A 193 5.23 4.15 15.30
CA LEU A 193 5.54 4.96 16.49
C LEU A 193 5.35 4.19 17.81
N LEU A 194 5.12 2.86 17.74
CA LEU A 194 4.98 2.03 18.94
C LEU A 194 6.23 2.17 19.83
N PRO A 195 6.08 2.52 21.13
CA PRO A 195 7.22 2.63 22.03
C PRO A 195 7.98 1.31 22.21
N GLU A 196 9.27 1.40 22.51
CA GLU A 196 10.09 0.20 22.77
C GLU A 196 9.58 -0.60 23.98
N SER A 197 9.04 0.10 24.99
CA SER A 197 8.39 -0.52 26.15
C SER A 197 7.21 -1.43 25.79
N MET A 198 6.62 -1.24 24.58
CA MET A 198 5.47 -1.99 24.08
C MET A 198 5.82 -2.89 22.88
N ALA A 199 7.12 -3.04 22.54
CA ALA A 199 7.58 -3.76 21.34
C ALA A 199 7.18 -5.26 21.31
N GLY A 200 6.84 -5.84 22.47
CA GLY A 200 6.32 -7.20 22.58
C GLY A 200 4.85 -7.37 22.14
N SER A 201 4.14 -6.29 21.83
CA SER A 201 2.74 -6.33 21.44
C SER A 201 2.52 -6.94 20.06
N LYS A 202 1.35 -7.59 19.88
CA LYS A 202 0.88 -8.04 18.58
C LYS A 202 0.01 -6.96 17.94
N LEU A 203 0.33 -6.59 16.73
CA LEU A 203 -0.30 -5.50 16.01
C LEU A 203 -1.33 -6.03 15.02
N HIS A 204 -2.54 -5.50 15.09
CA HIS A 204 -3.65 -5.81 14.21
C HIS A 204 -4.18 -4.51 13.61
N GLY A 205 -4.25 -4.45 12.29
CA GLY A 205 -4.76 -3.30 11.56
C GLY A 205 -5.91 -3.68 10.65
N ILE A 206 -6.83 -2.76 10.45
CA ILE A 206 -7.89 -2.86 9.46
C ILE A 206 -7.81 -1.60 8.61
N GLU A 207 -7.82 -1.75 7.30
CA GLU A 207 -7.79 -0.64 6.36
C GLU A 207 -8.73 -0.92 5.20
N LEU A 208 -9.59 0.06 4.90
CA LEU A 208 -10.59 -0.07 3.83
C LEU A 208 -9.95 0.10 2.44
N ASP A 209 -9.06 1.09 2.29
CA ASP A 209 -8.40 1.36 1.01
C ASP A 209 -7.37 0.29 0.66
N PRO A 210 -7.56 -0.45 -0.44
CA PRO A 210 -6.67 -1.54 -0.80
C PRO A 210 -5.21 -1.11 -1.02
N LEU A 211 -4.99 0.06 -1.61
CA LEU A 211 -3.65 0.57 -1.89
C LEU A 211 -2.90 0.89 -0.60
N THR A 212 -3.53 1.67 0.28
CA THR A 212 -3.00 2.04 1.59
C THR A 212 -2.75 0.79 2.46
N GLY A 213 -3.70 -0.14 2.49
CA GLY A 213 -3.57 -1.38 3.25
C GLY A 213 -2.45 -2.30 2.75
N LYS A 214 -2.21 -2.36 1.44
CA LYS A 214 -1.06 -3.08 0.86
C LYS A 214 0.27 -2.43 1.23
N ILE A 215 0.36 -1.10 1.21
CA ILE A 215 1.54 -0.36 1.69
C ILE A 215 1.78 -0.67 3.16
N ALA A 216 0.74 -0.62 4.00
CA ALA A 216 0.84 -0.96 5.42
C ALA A 216 1.37 -2.39 5.65
N LYS A 217 0.92 -3.38 4.86
CA LYS A 217 1.44 -4.77 4.91
C LYS A 217 2.92 -4.86 4.58
N GLN A 218 3.40 -4.04 3.66
CA GLN A 218 4.82 -3.99 3.31
C GLN A 218 5.66 -3.29 4.40
N LEU A 219 5.10 -2.28 5.05
CA LEU A 219 5.76 -1.55 6.16
C LEU A 219 5.78 -2.38 7.45
N TYR A 220 4.70 -3.06 7.77
CA TYR A 220 4.55 -3.80 9.04
C TYR A 220 4.37 -5.29 8.80
N GLN A 221 5.40 -5.92 8.30
CA GLN A 221 5.41 -7.32 7.83
C GLN A 221 5.15 -8.34 8.93
N LYS A 222 5.27 -7.95 10.21
CA LYS A 222 4.94 -8.77 11.39
C LYS A 222 3.54 -8.51 11.93
N ALA A 223 2.86 -7.47 11.45
CA ALA A 223 1.49 -7.16 11.84
C ALA A 223 0.47 -7.99 11.06
N SER A 224 -0.69 -8.19 11.63
CA SER A 224 -1.85 -8.77 10.95
C SER A 224 -2.73 -7.62 10.43
N ILE A 225 -2.73 -7.39 9.12
CA ILE A 225 -3.51 -6.29 8.51
C ILE A 225 -4.57 -6.89 7.59
N ALA A 226 -5.84 -6.62 7.89
CA ALA A 226 -6.98 -6.92 7.05
C ALA A 226 -7.27 -5.73 6.12
N ILE A 227 -7.56 -6.01 4.84
CA ILE A 227 -7.93 -4.97 3.87
C ILE A 227 -9.41 -5.16 3.56
N GLU A 228 -10.24 -4.54 4.38
CA GLU A 228 -11.70 -4.63 4.31
C GLU A 228 -12.32 -3.54 5.19
N GLY A 229 -13.62 -3.29 5.04
CA GLY A 229 -14.33 -2.40 5.94
C GLY A 229 -14.41 -2.97 7.36
N PHE A 230 -14.27 -2.13 8.39
CA PHE A 230 -14.34 -2.56 9.78
C PHE A 230 -15.64 -3.32 10.09
N GLU A 231 -16.75 -2.90 9.48
CA GLU A 231 -18.07 -3.53 9.62
C GLU A 231 -18.14 -4.95 9.04
N GLN A 232 -17.19 -5.32 8.17
CA GLN A 232 -17.13 -6.64 7.54
C GLN A 232 -16.25 -7.61 8.33
N THR A 233 -15.43 -7.09 9.24
CA THR A 233 -14.48 -7.90 10.00
C THR A 233 -15.18 -8.81 10.99
N LYS A 234 -14.61 -9.99 11.21
CA LYS A 234 -15.03 -10.96 12.22
C LYS A 234 -13.95 -11.04 13.30
N LEU A 235 -13.93 -10.04 14.15
CA LEU A 235 -12.99 -9.99 15.27
C LEU A 235 -13.47 -10.87 16.41
N PRO A 236 -12.57 -11.62 17.09
CA PRO A 236 -12.93 -12.41 18.26
C PRO A 236 -13.24 -11.49 19.44
N ASP A 237 -14.22 -11.90 20.26
CA ASP A 237 -14.55 -11.21 21.50
C ASP A 237 -13.38 -11.30 22.49
N ASP A 238 -13.21 -10.27 23.33
CA ASP A 238 -12.22 -10.21 24.42
C ASP A 238 -10.77 -10.51 24.00
N HIS A 239 -10.43 -10.25 22.73
CA HIS A 239 -9.11 -10.55 22.16
C HIS A 239 -8.11 -9.40 22.26
N PHE A 240 -8.58 -8.17 22.19
CA PHE A 240 -7.72 -6.99 22.15
C PHE A 240 -7.62 -6.34 23.52
N ASP A 241 -6.38 -6.13 23.98
CA ASP A 241 -6.10 -5.43 25.22
C ASP A 241 -6.22 -3.92 25.05
N VAL A 242 -5.94 -3.43 23.83
CA VAL A 242 -6.02 -2.01 23.46
C VAL A 242 -6.60 -1.86 22.05
N ILE A 243 -7.55 -0.95 21.90
CA ILE A 243 -8.01 -0.44 20.62
C ILE A 243 -7.61 1.03 20.56
N ILE A 244 -6.75 1.39 19.61
CA ILE A 244 -6.19 2.73 19.49
C ILE A 244 -6.21 3.15 18.02
N GLY A 245 -6.52 4.39 17.74
CA GLY A 245 -6.53 4.92 16.37
C GLY A 245 -7.23 6.25 16.28
N ASN A 246 -7.28 6.78 15.08
CA ASN A 246 -8.04 7.97 14.70
C ASN A 246 -8.97 7.58 13.56
N VAL A 247 -10.19 7.14 13.91
CA VAL A 247 -11.17 6.73 12.91
C VAL A 247 -11.68 7.93 12.10
N PRO A 248 -12.03 7.75 10.83
CA PRO A 248 -12.66 8.80 10.04
C PRO A 248 -13.89 9.37 10.75
N PHE A 249 -14.02 10.68 10.80
CA PHE A 249 -15.15 11.39 11.37
C PHE A 249 -15.75 12.35 10.35
N GLY A 250 -17.05 12.57 10.44
CA GLY A 250 -17.82 13.40 9.50
C GLY A 250 -19.25 12.90 9.35
N GLU A 251 -19.99 13.46 8.40
CA GLU A 251 -21.35 13.03 8.07
C GLU A 251 -21.38 11.76 7.18
N ILE A 252 -20.39 10.90 7.32
CA ILE A 252 -20.28 9.64 6.56
C ILE A 252 -21.21 8.62 7.22
N ARG A 253 -22.25 8.19 6.50
CA ARG A 253 -23.08 7.07 6.96
C ARG A 253 -22.42 5.77 6.58
N VAL A 254 -22.05 4.99 7.57
CA VAL A 254 -21.66 3.58 7.36
C VAL A 254 -22.92 2.81 6.99
N ASN A 255 -22.93 2.19 5.82
CA ASN A 255 -24.03 1.32 5.41
C ASN A 255 -23.77 -0.09 5.95
N ASP A 256 -24.11 -0.31 7.20
CA ASP A 256 -24.04 -1.62 7.85
C ASP A 256 -25.44 -2.22 8.00
N SER A 257 -25.71 -3.27 7.23
CA SER A 257 -27.00 -3.96 7.22
C SER A 257 -27.45 -4.51 8.59
N ARG A 258 -26.54 -4.59 9.56
CA ARG A 258 -26.86 -5.00 10.94
C ARG A 258 -27.51 -3.89 11.77
N TYR A 259 -27.36 -2.63 11.34
CA TYR A 259 -27.80 -1.44 12.06
C TYR A 259 -28.71 -0.51 11.24
N ASN A 260 -29.02 -0.87 9.99
CA ASN A 260 -29.91 -0.08 9.09
C ASN A 260 -31.21 -0.81 8.82
#